data_af06a04d15b56ecfd5e3ca612e2a5ed8
#
_entry.id   af06a04d15b56ecfd5e3ca612e2a5ed8
#
_cell.length_a   1.000
_cell.length_b   1.000
_cell.length_c   1.000
_cell.angle_alpha   90.00
_cell.angle_beta   90.00
_cell.angle_gamma   90.00
#
_symmetry.space_group_name_H-M   'P 1'
#
loop_
_entity.id
_entity.type
_entity.pdbx_description
1 polymer ?
#
loop_
_entity_poly.entity_id
_entity_poly.type
_entity_poly.pdbx_seq_one_letter_code
_entity_poly.pdbx_strand_id
1 'polypeptide(L)'
;SYATKFFNPANDEVQEFLCNMLKDLAKYDIDGIFLDRCRYNDQYSDFSDVSKSKFESYLGYSISDFPKCIESKYQKQWWAFRAKVIHDFIVKAREAVKSVNSNIQFGTYVGAWYSTYYQEGVNWASPKYGASKYYSWASTEWEKYGYADHLDFMLLGAYAGVDNIYG
;
A
#
# COMPACT_ATOMS: atom_id res chain seq x y z
N SER A 1 -21.41 14.32 -10.31
CA SER A 1 -20.08 14.03 -9.72
C SER A 1 -19.37 13.03 -10.61
N TYR A 2 -18.19 13.36 -11.05
CA TYR A 2 -17.34 12.40 -11.79
C TYR A 2 -16.86 11.36 -10.79
N ALA A 3 -17.40 10.15 -10.84
CA ALA A 3 -16.88 9.03 -10.08
C ALA A 3 -15.48 8.68 -10.62
N THR A 4 -14.46 8.98 -9.87
CA THR A 4 -13.09 8.58 -10.20
C THR A 4 -13.01 7.07 -10.12
N LYS A 5 -12.62 6.41 -11.22
CA LYS A 5 -12.41 4.97 -11.25
C LYS A 5 -10.98 4.67 -10.81
N PHE A 6 -10.82 3.80 -9.84
CA PHE A 6 -9.53 3.27 -9.41
C PHE A 6 -9.40 1.83 -9.83
N PHE A 7 -8.18 1.41 -10.13
CA PHE A 7 -7.88 -0.01 -10.21
C PHE A 7 -7.99 -0.65 -8.84
N ASN A 8 -8.51 -1.88 -8.80
CA ASN A 8 -8.54 -2.65 -7.57
C ASN A 8 -7.13 -3.18 -7.27
N PRO A 9 -6.44 -2.71 -6.20
CA PRO A 9 -5.08 -3.14 -5.90
C PRO A 9 -5.00 -4.62 -5.49
N ALA A 10 -6.10 -5.22 -5.06
CA ALA A 10 -6.15 -6.64 -4.70
C ALA A 10 -6.33 -7.57 -5.92
N ASN A 11 -6.64 -7.05 -7.10
CA ASN A 11 -6.83 -7.86 -8.30
C ASN A 11 -5.47 -8.24 -8.92
N ASP A 12 -5.22 -9.54 -9.08
CA ASP A 12 -3.94 -10.04 -9.62
C ASP A 12 -3.68 -9.63 -11.06
N GLU A 13 -4.72 -9.58 -11.90
CA GLU A 13 -4.59 -9.17 -13.31
C GLU A 13 -4.21 -7.68 -13.40
N VAL A 14 -4.75 -6.84 -12.50
CA VAL A 14 -4.38 -5.42 -12.40
C VAL A 14 -2.91 -5.28 -11.98
N GLN A 15 -2.48 -6.04 -10.98
CA GLN A 15 -1.08 -6.03 -10.52
C GLN A 15 -0.14 -6.48 -11.64
N GLU A 16 -0.48 -7.53 -12.37
CA GLU A 16 0.31 -8.02 -13.50
C GLU A 16 0.39 -7.00 -14.63
N PHE A 17 -0.73 -6.40 -14.99
CA PHE A 17 -0.78 -5.33 -16.00
C PHE A 17 0.15 -4.16 -15.63
N LEU A 18 0.08 -3.69 -14.39
CA LEU A 18 0.93 -2.60 -13.90
C LEU A 18 2.42 -3.00 -13.84
N CYS A 19 2.74 -4.22 -13.43
CA CYS A 19 4.10 -4.72 -13.47
C CYS A 19 4.66 -4.80 -14.90
N ASN A 20 3.85 -5.19 -15.89
CA ASN A 20 4.25 -5.20 -17.27
C ASN A 20 4.50 -3.79 -17.82
N MET A 21 3.66 -2.80 -17.45
CA MET A 21 3.92 -1.39 -17.76
C MET A 21 5.26 -0.91 -17.18
N LEU A 22 5.55 -1.27 -15.93
CA LEU A 22 6.82 -0.93 -15.28
C LEU A 22 8.03 -1.56 -15.96
N LYS A 23 7.90 -2.81 -16.42
CA LYS A 23 8.94 -3.47 -17.24
C LYS A 23 9.17 -2.74 -18.55
N ASP A 24 8.12 -2.26 -19.20
CA ASP A 24 8.25 -1.49 -20.44
C ASP A 24 8.93 -0.15 -20.20
N LEU A 25 8.58 0.56 -19.13
CA LEU A 25 9.26 1.80 -18.72
C LEU A 25 10.74 1.57 -18.40
N ALA A 26 11.07 0.46 -17.77
CA ALA A 26 12.45 0.12 -17.39
C ALA A 26 13.39 -0.17 -18.58
N LYS A 27 12.84 -0.28 -19.80
CA LYS A 27 13.64 -0.40 -21.04
C LYS A 27 14.21 0.93 -21.53
N TYR A 28 13.69 2.05 -21.02
CA TYR A 28 14.17 3.38 -21.39
C TYR A 28 15.38 3.78 -20.55
N ASP A 29 16.15 4.73 -21.06
CA ASP A 29 17.31 5.31 -20.36
C ASP A 29 16.82 6.31 -19.30
N ILE A 30 16.49 5.79 -18.14
CA ILE A 30 15.98 6.51 -16.97
C ILE A 30 16.71 6.10 -15.71
N ASP A 31 16.89 7.06 -14.80
CA ASP A 31 17.62 6.85 -13.54
C ASP A 31 16.75 6.25 -12.45
N GLY A 32 15.45 6.52 -12.45
CA GLY A 32 14.56 6.09 -11.39
C GLY A 32 13.10 6.00 -11.80
N ILE A 33 12.38 5.17 -11.08
CA ILE A 33 10.91 5.05 -11.14
C ILE A 33 10.39 5.16 -9.71
N PHE A 34 9.35 5.97 -9.52
CA PHE A 34 8.61 5.95 -8.26
C PHE A 34 7.11 5.79 -8.49
N LEU A 35 6.44 5.12 -7.57
CA LEU A 35 5.00 4.95 -7.57
C LEU A 35 4.36 6.10 -6.80
N ASP A 36 3.51 6.87 -7.47
CA ASP A 36 2.63 7.83 -6.84
C ASP A 36 1.27 7.20 -6.56
N ARG A 37 0.67 7.55 -5.43
CA ARG A 37 -0.65 7.06 -5.01
C ARG A 37 -0.80 5.54 -5.05
N CYS A 38 0.26 4.80 -4.72
CA CYS A 38 0.20 3.35 -4.54
C CYS A 38 -0.56 3.02 -3.26
N ARG A 39 -1.90 3.12 -3.31
CA ARG A 39 -2.78 3.04 -2.16
C ARG A 39 -4.22 2.77 -2.57
N TYR A 40 -5.06 2.42 -1.62
CA TYR A 40 -6.52 2.48 -1.80
C TYR A 40 -6.99 3.94 -1.89
N ASN A 41 -8.17 4.15 -2.47
CA ASN A 41 -8.73 5.50 -2.59
C ASN A 41 -8.99 6.12 -1.22
N ASP A 42 -9.63 5.34 -0.35
CA ASP A 42 -10.03 5.73 1.01
C ASP A 42 -10.26 4.48 1.89
N GLN A 43 -10.72 4.70 3.12
CA GLN A 43 -11.03 3.61 4.05
C GLN A 43 -12.25 2.76 3.63
N TYR A 44 -13.13 3.27 2.79
CA TYR A 44 -14.38 2.64 2.35
C TYR A 44 -14.23 1.83 1.06
N SER A 45 -13.08 1.84 0.46
CA SER A 45 -12.72 1.02 -0.69
C SER A 45 -11.61 0.02 -0.31
N ASP A 46 -11.55 -1.16 -0.87
CA ASP A 46 -12.43 -1.82 -1.79
C ASP A 46 -13.12 -3.01 -1.08
N PHE A 47 -14.44 -3.09 -1.18
CA PHE A 47 -15.24 -4.18 -0.62
C PHE A 47 -15.82 -5.08 -1.71
N SER A 48 -15.05 -5.35 -2.75
CA SER A 48 -15.42 -6.27 -3.82
C SER A 48 -15.34 -7.75 -3.40
N ASP A 49 -15.93 -8.62 -4.20
CA ASP A 49 -15.84 -10.07 -4.01
C ASP A 49 -14.39 -10.58 -4.09
N VAL A 50 -13.56 -9.95 -4.92
CA VAL A 50 -12.12 -10.25 -5.01
C VAL A 50 -11.43 -9.97 -3.67
N SER A 51 -11.66 -8.80 -3.10
CA SER A 51 -11.07 -8.42 -1.81
C SER A 51 -11.62 -9.27 -0.67
N LYS A 52 -12.91 -9.61 -0.68
CA LYS A 52 -13.49 -10.57 0.28
C LYS A 52 -12.78 -11.91 0.21
N SER A 53 -12.68 -12.52 -0.96
CA SER A 53 -12.07 -13.83 -1.16
C SER A 53 -10.61 -13.85 -0.71
N LYS A 54 -9.83 -12.81 -1.04
CA LYS A 54 -8.44 -12.70 -0.61
C LYS A 54 -8.31 -12.46 0.89
N PHE A 55 -9.22 -11.71 1.49
CA PHE A 55 -9.24 -11.53 2.93
C PHE A 55 -9.58 -12.82 3.67
N GLU A 56 -10.54 -13.60 3.19
CA GLU A 56 -10.83 -14.93 3.73
C GLU A 56 -9.61 -15.85 3.65
N SER A 57 -8.89 -15.82 2.52
CA SER A 57 -7.64 -16.56 2.37
C SER A 57 -6.56 -16.08 3.36
N TYR A 58 -6.48 -14.77 3.61
CA TYR A 58 -5.58 -14.18 4.60
C TYR A 58 -5.93 -14.62 6.04
N LEU A 59 -7.22 -14.70 6.37
CA LEU A 59 -7.69 -15.17 7.68
C LEU A 59 -7.57 -16.68 7.85
N GLY A 60 -7.62 -17.45 6.76
CA GLY A 60 -7.67 -18.91 6.77
C GLY A 60 -9.06 -19.51 7.00
N TYR A 61 -10.12 -18.69 6.96
CA TYR A 61 -11.52 -19.12 7.09
C TYR A 61 -12.48 -18.12 6.43
N SER A 62 -13.69 -18.61 6.11
CA SER A 62 -14.75 -17.79 5.53
C SER A 62 -15.44 -16.91 6.55
N ILE A 63 -15.88 -15.72 6.11
CA ILE A 63 -16.59 -14.73 6.93
C ILE A 63 -18.01 -14.50 6.43
N SER A 64 -18.92 -14.24 7.35
CA SER A 64 -20.30 -13.85 7.08
C SER A 64 -20.50 -12.34 7.25
N ASP A 65 -21.60 -11.82 6.67
CA ASP A 65 -22.01 -10.41 6.80
C ASP A 65 -20.98 -9.39 6.32
N PHE A 66 -20.22 -9.75 5.28
CA PHE A 66 -19.29 -8.81 4.63
C PHE A 66 -20.08 -7.76 3.81
N PRO A 67 -19.70 -6.46 3.84
CA PRO A 67 -18.53 -5.90 4.54
C PRO A 67 -18.78 -5.47 6.00
N LYS A 68 -20.00 -5.56 6.53
CA LYS A 68 -20.34 -5.05 7.87
C LYS A 68 -19.52 -5.67 8.99
N CYS A 69 -19.14 -6.94 8.84
CA CYS A 69 -18.30 -7.62 9.82
C CYS A 69 -16.89 -7.02 9.96
N ILE A 70 -16.43 -6.26 8.96
CA ILE A 70 -15.10 -5.62 9.01
C ILE A 70 -15.02 -4.63 10.15
N GLU A 71 -15.94 -3.67 10.20
CA GLU A 71 -15.96 -2.65 11.25
C GLU A 71 -16.20 -3.24 12.64
N SER A 72 -17.14 -4.17 12.75
CA SER A 72 -17.55 -4.73 14.04
C SER A 72 -16.57 -5.74 14.64
N LYS A 73 -15.81 -6.48 13.82
CA LYS A 73 -15.01 -7.61 14.28
C LYS A 73 -13.60 -7.70 13.72
N TYR A 74 -13.37 -7.29 12.47
CA TYR A 74 -12.13 -7.58 11.76
C TYR A 74 -11.33 -6.33 11.37
N GLN A 75 -11.62 -5.17 11.93
CA GLN A 75 -11.05 -3.90 11.48
C GLN A 75 -9.52 -3.89 11.45
N LYS A 76 -8.86 -4.34 12.52
CA LYS A 76 -7.39 -4.39 12.56
C LYS A 76 -6.79 -5.39 11.57
N GLN A 77 -7.43 -6.54 11.42
CA GLN A 77 -7.01 -7.55 10.44
C GLN A 77 -7.21 -7.03 9.01
N TRP A 78 -8.31 -6.31 8.76
CA TRP A 78 -8.58 -5.70 7.46
C TRP A 78 -7.53 -4.66 7.09
N TRP A 79 -7.13 -3.80 8.02
CA TRP A 79 -6.07 -2.85 7.77
C TRP A 79 -4.73 -3.53 7.52
N ALA A 80 -4.37 -4.55 8.28
CA ALA A 80 -3.17 -5.33 8.04
C ALA A 80 -3.20 -6.04 6.67
N PHE A 81 -4.35 -6.61 6.30
CA PHE A 81 -4.56 -7.20 4.98
C PHE A 81 -4.38 -6.19 3.85
N ARG A 82 -4.97 -5.00 3.96
CA ARG A 82 -4.80 -3.94 2.94
C ARG A 82 -3.34 -3.48 2.84
N ALA A 83 -2.66 -3.34 3.96
CA ALA A 83 -1.22 -3.05 3.97
C ALA A 83 -0.42 -4.16 3.29
N LYS A 84 -0.78 -5.43 3.52
CA LYS A 84 -0.18 -6.58 2.83
C LYS A 84 -0.35 -6.49 1.31
N VAL A 85 -1.55 -6.18 0.83
CA VAL A 85 -1.82 -6.04 -0.61
C VAL A 85 -0.89 -4.99 -1.24
N ILE A 86 -0.77 -3.81 -0.63
CA ILE A 86 0.09 -2.74 -1.14
C ILE A 86 1.57 -3.13 -1.02
N HIS A 87 2.00 -3.68 0.12
CA HIS A 87 3.36 -4.18 0.32
C HIS A 87 3.75 -5.20 -0.75
N ASP A 88 2.93 -6.22 -0.96
CA ASP A 88 3.22 -7.30 -1.90
C ASP A 88 3.29 -6.77 -3.34
N PHE A 89 2.44 -5.80 -3.69
CA PHE A 89 2.52 -5.14 -4.99
C PHE A 89 3.81 -4.34 -5.14
N ILE A 90 4.24 -3.59 -4.13
CA ILE A 90 5.50 -2.84 -4.17
C ILE A 90 6.69 -3.77 -4.38
N VAL A 91 6.73 -4.91 -3.70
CA VAL A 91 7.77 -5.92 -3.89
C VAL A 91 7.78 -6.44 -5.33
N LYS A 92 6.61 -6.84 -5.86
CA LYS A 92 6.47 -7.29 -7.25
C LYS A 92 6.89 -6.21 -8.26
N ALA A 93 6.47 -4.97 -8.03
CA ALA A 93 6.81 -3.83 -8.89
C ALA A 93 8.32 -3.58 -8.93
N ARG A 94 8.96 -3.60 -7.76
CA ARG A 94 10.42 -3.51 -7.66
C ARG A 94 11.12 -4.63 -8.41
N GLU A 95 10.69 -5.86 -8.22
CA GLU A 95 11.25 -7.02 -8.91
C GLU A 95 11.07 -6.90 -10.43
N ALA A 96 9.90 -6.43 -10.89
CA ALA A 96 9.63 -6.20 -12.30
C ALA A 96 10.61 -5.18 -12.91
N VAL A 97 10.82 -4.04 -12.27
CA VAL A 97 11.78 -3.01 -12.72
C VAL A 97 13.20 -3.55 -12.71
N LYS A 98 13.64 -4.11 -11.59
CA LYS A 98 15.02 -4.59 -11.42
C LYS A 98 15.35 -5.79 -12.33
N SER A 99 14.36 -6.58 -12.74
CA SER A 99 14.55 -7.67 -13.70
C SER A 99 14.93 -7.19 -15.10
N VAL A 100 14.53 -5.97 -15.47
CA VAL A 100 14.85 -5.36 -16.77
C VAL A 100 16.12 -4.53 -16.68
N ASN A 101 16.26 -3.68 -15.65
CA ASN A 101 17.43 -2.85 -15.41
C ASN A 101 17.64 -2.66 -13.90
N SER A 102 18.60 -3.36 -13.34
CA SER A 102 18.91 -3.31 -11.90
C SER A 102 19.46 -1.96 -11.43
N ASN A 103 19.94 -1.11 -12.34
CA ASN A 103 20.48 0.22 -11.99
C ASN A 103 19.40 1.27 -11.76
N ILE A 104 18.17 1.06 -12.27
CA ILE A 104 17.06 1.99 -12.04
C ILE A 104 16.74 2.02 -10.55
N GLN A 105 16.75 3.21 -9.96
CA GLN A 105 16.34 3.41 -8.57
C GLN A 105 14.80 3.29 -8.47
N PHE A 106 14.32 2.53 -7.49
CA PHE A 106 12.90 2.29 -7.28
C PHE A 106 12.42 2.89 -5.96
N GLY A 107 11.35 3.68 -6.02
CA GLY A 107 10.83 4.36 -4.85
C GLY A 107 9.31 4.56 -4.86
N THR A 108 8.83 5.27 -3.85
CA THR A 108 7.43 5.69 -3.74
C THR A 108 7.35 7.16 -3.38
N TYR A 109 6.24 7.80 -3.78
CA TYR A 109 5.80 9.08 -3.24
C TYR A 109 4.66 8.83 -2.24
N VAL A 110 4.81 9.33 -1.01
CA VAL A 110 3.84 9.14 0.07
C VAL A 110 3.62 10.42 0.87
N GLY A 111 2.43 10.55 1.47
CA GLY A 111 2.17 11.61 2.44
C GLY A 111 2.89 11.37 3.76
N ALA A 112 3.38 12.44 4.39
CA ALA A 112 4.11 12.34 5.66
C ALA A 112 3.21 11.96 6.87
N TRP A 113 1.90 11.91 6.69
CA TRP A 113 0.90 11.63 7.74
C TRP A 113 0.73 10.12 8.02
N TYR A 114 1.78 9.47 8.49
CA TYR A 114 1.79 8.04 8.79
C TYR A 114 0.65 7.59 9.72
N SER A 115 0.33 8.41 10.72
CA SER A 115 -0.65 8.10 11.76
C SER A 115 -2.10 7.92 11.27
N THR A 116 -2.41 8.37 10.06
CA THR A 116 -3.76 8.24 9.45
C THR A 116 -3.72 7.47 8.13
N TYR A 117 -2.56 7.30 7.52
CA TYR A 117 -2.42 6.71 6.19
C TYR A 117 -2.71 5.20 6.14
N TYR A 118 -2.80 4.56 7.30
CA TYR A 118 -3.27 3.18 7.41
C TYR A 118 -4.67 2.98 6.83
N GLN A 119 -5.50 4.02 6.84
CA GLN A 119 -6.86 4.00 6.29
C GLN A 119 -6.87 3.75 4.77
N GLU A 120 -5.83 4.10 4.06
CA GLU A 120 -5.64 3.81 2.64
C GLU A 120 -4.70 2.60 2.38
N GLY A 121 -4.38 1.83 3.40
CA GLY A 121 -3.53 0.65 3.30
C GLY A 121 -2.04 0.95 3.12
N VAL A 122 -1.58 2.15 3.49
CA VAL A 122 -0.19 2.56 3.33
C VAL A 122 0.60 2.38 4.61
N ASN A 123 1.59 1.50 4.57
CA ASN A 123 2.58 1.31 5.62
C ASN A 123 3.98 1.59 5.08
N TRP A 124 4.35 2.87 4.98
CA TRP A 124 5.62 3.29 4.40
C TRP A 124 6.81 3.24 5.37
N ALA A 125 6.60 2.81 6.61
CA ALA A 125 7.69 2.61 7.55
C ALA A 125 8.43 1.27 7.32
N SER A 126 9.58 1.09 7.97
CA SER A 126 10.20 -0.22 8.11
C SER A 126 9.43 -1.08 9.13
N PRO A 127 9.39 -2.41 8.96
CA PRO A 127 8.86 -3.32 9.99
C PRO A 127 9.51 -3.13 11.37
N LYS A 128 10.75 -2.64 11.40
CA LYS A 128 11.49 -2.38 12.64
C LYS A 128 10.96 -1.20 13.46
N TYR A 129 10.12 -0.36 12.86
CA TYR A 129 9.54 0.80 13.55
C TYR A 129 8.66 0.42 14.74
N GLY A 130 7.96 -0.70 14.64
CA GLY A 130 7.11 -1.19 15.73
C GLY A 130 5.91 -0.28 16.00
N ALA A 131 5.11 0.03 14.97
CA ALA A 131 4.01 0.98 15.02
C ALA A 131 2.97 0.68 16.12
N SER A 132 2.77 -0.60 16.49
CA SER A 132 1.83 -1.00 17.55
C SER A 132 2.19 -0.46 18.94
N LYS A 133 3.43 -0.03 19.13
CA LYS A 133 3.88 0.62 20.36
C LYS A 133 3.38 2.05 20.51
N TYR A 134 3.05 2.69 19.41
CA TYR A 134 2.71 4.11 19.35
C TYR A 134 1.25 4.37 18.94
N TYR A 135 0.65 3.45 18.20
CA TYR A 135 -0.69 3.63 17.64
C TYR A 135 -1.61 2.48 18.00
N SER A 136 -2.73 2.78 18.66
CA SER A 136 -3.73 1.79 19.10
C SER A 136 -4.43 1.07 17.94
N TRP A 137 -4.48 1.67 16.76
CA TRP A 137 -5.02 1.05 15.55
C TRP A 137 -4.08 0.02 14.93
N ALA A 138 -2.76 0.14 15.15
CA ALA A 138 -1.77 -0.78 14.59
C ALA A 138 -1.76 -2.12 15.34
N SER A 139 -1.46 -3.17 14.60
CA SER A 139 -1.23 -4.51 15.12
C SER A 139 0.17 -4.98 14.76
N THR A 140 0.66 -6.02 15.43
CA THR A 140 1.93 -6.67 15.07
C THR A 140 1.89 -7.26 13.66
N GLU A 141 0.71 -7.67 13.17
CA GLU A 141 0.54 -8.08 11.78
C GLU A 141 0.71 -6.91 10.80
N TRP A 142 0.15 -5.73 11.12
CA TRP A 142 0.35 -4.51 10.34
C TRP A 142 1.85 -4.18 10.16
N GLU A 143 2.63 -4.29 11.21
CA GLU A 143 4.07 -3.96 11.21
C GLU A 143 4.85 -4.75 10.16
N LYS A 144 4.49 -6.02 9.95
CA LYS A 144 5.16 -6.91 8.99
C LYS A 144 5.11 -6.39 7.55
N TYR A 145 4.12 -5.57 7.24
CA TYR A 145 3.86 -5.08 5.89
C TYR A 145 4.40 -3.66 5.65
N GLY A 146 5.28 -3.18 6.51
CA GLY A 146 6.07 -1.99 6.23
C GLY A 146 7.00 -2.21 5.04
N TYR A 147 7.02 -1.28 4.08
CA TYR A 147 7.73 -1.50 2.83
C TYR A 147 8.99 -0.64 2.63
N ALA A 148 9.36 0.19 3.60
CA ALA A 148 10.54 1.05 3.45
C ALA A 148 11.81 0.30 3.05
N ASP A 149 12.02 -0.89 3.60
CA ASP A 149 13.23 -1.70 3.37
C ASP A 149 13.33 -2.24 1.93
N HIS A 150 12.25 -2.14 1.13
CA HIS A 150 12.20 -2.53 -0.28
C HIS A 150 12.46 -1.37 -1.25
N LEU A 151 12.67 -0.16 -0.74
CA LEU A 151 12.84 1.04 -1.56
C LEU A 151 14.30 1.47 -1.62
N ASP A 152 14.73 1.99 -2.77
CA ASP A 152 16.02 2.67 -2.91
C ASP A 152 15.91 4.13 -2.45
N PHE A 153 14.73 4.75 -2.58
CA PHE A 153 14.43 6.12 -2.10
C PHE A 153 12.93 6.29 -1.79
N MET A 154 12.61 7.34 -1.06
CA MET A 154 11.22 7.72 -0.73
C MET A 154 11.05 9.23 -0.85
N LEU A 155 10.00 9.65 -1.52
CA LEU A 155 9.57 11.05 -1.59
C LEU A 155 8.44 11.26 -0.58
N LEU A 156 8.64 12.18 0.37
CA LEU A 156 7.66 12.51 1.40
C LEU A 156 6.96 13.83 1.08
N GLY A 157 5.65 13.78 0.90
CA GLY A 157 4.81 14.97 0.75
C GLY A 157 4.50 15.57 2.11
N ALA A 158 5.27 16.58 2.50
CA ALA A 158 5.08 17.33 3.74
C ALA A 158 4.26 18.60 3.47
N TYR A 159 2.95 18.45 3.38
CA TYR A 159 2.02 19.57 3.17
C TYR A 159 1.61 20.17 4.53
N ALA A 160 2.50 20.93 5.13
CA ALA A 160 2.23 21.62 6.39
C ALA A 160 1.43 22.91 6.11
N GLY A 161 0.32 23.08 6.80
CA GLY A 161 -0.50 24.31 6.77
C GLY A 161 0.02 25.38 7.71
N VAL A 162 1.35 25.50 7.88
CA VAL A 162 2.01 26.41 8.81
C VAL A 162 3.00 27.31 8.08
N ASP A 163 3.06 28.58 8.48
CA ASP A 163 3.89 29.60 7.82
C ASP A 163 5.33 29.63 8.37
N ASN A 164 5.62 28.86 9.41
CA ASN A 164 6.95 28.81 10.03
C ASN A 164 7.20 27.45 10.73
N ILE A 165 8.46 27.21 11.12
CA ILE A 165 8.90 25.95 11.74
C ILE A 165 8.35 25.71 13.15
N TYR A 166 7.70 26.69 13.76
CA TYR A 166 7.12 26.58 15.11
C TYR A 166 5.61 26.35 15.08
N GLY A 167 4.99 26.31 13.90
CA GLY A 167 3.63 25.86 13.60
C GLY A 167 2.52 26.68 14.18
#